data_4d9aca579dc33140fc51d87e1a80b4ec
#
_entry.id   4d9aca579dc33140fc51d87e1a80b4ec
#
_cell.length_a   1.000
_cell.length_b   1.000
_cell.length_c   1.000
_cell.angle_alpha   90.00
_cell.angle_beta   90.00
_cell.angle_gamma   90.00
#
_symmetry.space_group_name_H-M   'P 1'
#
loop_
_entity.id
_entity.type
_entity.pdbx_description
1 polymer ?
#
loop_
_entity_poly.entity_id
_entity_poly.type
_entity_poly.pdbx_seq_one_letter_code
_entity_poly.pdbx_strand_id
1 'polypeptide(L)'
;MKKKLLILALSIFSFGAIGQEKKKIEADKKVSYVQYAMKHPMHDWDAKSTANKCIIVYNDKTSAIEAVAVIVPVKSFDSGNSNRDSHALEVLEALKFPNVSFSGSNITETNGQLLVKGNLSFHGVTKPIELKAKKTSNGNSLKIEGKFDINMKDYGVEPPGLMGVRTDEKISLNFSMAFNL
;
A
#
# COMPACT_ATOMS: atom_id res chain seq x y z
N MET A 1 -67.15 42.89 7.26
CA MET A 1 -65.73 42.79 7.58
C MET A 1 -65.23 41.46 7.04
N LYS A 2 -64.50 41.44 5.88
CA LYS A 2 -63.99 40.21 5.22
C LYS A 2 -62.58 39.99 5.68
N LYS A 3 -62.28 38.90 6.47
CA LYS A 3 -60.95 38.48 6.85
C LYS A 3 -60.25 37.80 5.68
N LYS A 4 -59.22 38.42 5.16
CA LYS A 4 -58.32 37.79 4.18
C LYS A 4 -57.33 36.85 4.90
N LEU A 5 -57.40 35.55 4.61
CA LEU A 5 -56.48 34.53 5.10
C LEU A 5 -55.27 34.55 4.17
N LEU A 6 -54.11 34.94 4.70
CA LEU A 6 -52.82 34.93 3.99
C LEU A 6 -52.18 33.55 4.18
N ILE A 7 -52.17 32.72 3.16
CA ILE A 7 -51.48 31.43 3.16
C ILE A 7 -50.02 31.68 2.79
N LEU A 8 -49.13 31.58 3.79
CA LEU A 8 -47.68 31.63 3.61
C LEU A 8 -47.21 30.25 3.15
N ALA A 9 -46.90 30.10 1.87
CA ALA A 9 -46.32 28.88 1.33
C ALA A 9 -44.83 28.78 1.72
N LEU A 10 -44.51 27.94 2.71
CA LEU A 10 -43.17 27.63 3.15
C LEU A 10 -42.55 26.62 2.16
N SER A 11 -41.78 27.10 1.18
CA SER A 11 -41.02 26.25 0.27
C SER A 11 -39.81 25.64 1.02
N ILE A 12 -39.95 24.38 1.41
CA ILE A 12 -38.85 23.60 1.96
C ILE A 12 -37.86 23.28 0.81
N PHE A 13 -36.82 24.09 0.72
CA PHE A 13 -35.65 23.76 -0.10
C PHE A 13 -34.87 22.62 0.59
N SER A 14 -35.15 21.38 0.20
CA SER A 14 -34.33 20.22 0.58
C SER A 14 -32.98 20.36 -0.11
N PHE A 15 -32.00 20.91 0.59
CA PHE A 15 -30.59 20.73 0.20
C PHE A 15 -30.27 19.25 0.37
N GLY A 16 -30.36 18.49 -0.73
CA GLY A 16 -29.80 17.16 -0.82
C GLY A 16 -28.31 17.30 -0.61
N ALA A 17 -27.79 16.91 0.55
CA ALA A 17 -26.37 16.73 0.77
C ALA A 17 -25.90 15.67 -0.22
N ILE A 18 -25.31 16.09 -1.34
CA ILE A 18 -24.61 15.20 -2.27
C ILE A 18 -23.33 14.78 -1.54
N GLY A 19 -23.47 13.82 -0.63
CA GLY A 19 -22.36 13.18 0.03
C GLY A 19 -21.48 12.57 -1.06
N GLN A 20 -20.25 13.02 -1.16
CA GLN A 20 -19.22 12.41 -1.97
C GLN A 20 -19.00 11.01 -1.40
N GLU A 21 -19.49 9.98 -2.08
CA GLU A 21 -19.37 8.59 -1.59
C GLU A 21 -17.94 8.10 -1.76
N LYS A 22 -17.12 8.42 -0.75
CA LYS A 22 -15.79 7.83 -0.58
C LYS A 22 -15.98 6.52 0.19
N LYS A 23 -15.54 5.43 -0.37
CA LYS A 23 -15.57 4.12 0.30
C LYS A 23 -14.16 3.61 0.57
N LYS A 24 -14.01 2.90 1.68
CA LYS A 24 -12.80 2.15 2.00
C LYS A 24 -12.94 0.75 1.44
N ILE A 25 -12.00 0.33 0.61
CA ILE A 25 -11.99 -0.97 -0.03
C ILE A 25 -10.70 -1.69 0.39
N GLU A 26 -10.82 -2.90 0.93
CA GLU A 26 -9.68 -3.75 1.28
C GLU A 26 -9.30 -4.61 0.07
N ALA A 27 -8.01 -4.81 -0.13
CA ALA A 27 -7.49 -5.69 -1.18
C ALA A 27 -7.86 -7.16 -0.91
N ASP A 28 -8.16 -7.89 -1.98
CA ASP A 28 -8.40 -9.33 -1.91
C ASP A 28 -7.10 -10.08 -1.57
N LYS A 29 -7.05 -10.63 -0.36
CA LYS A 29 -5.88 -11.36 0.17
C LYS A 29 -5.51 -12.61 -0.60
N LYS A 30 -6.44 -13.20 -1.36
CA LYS A 30 -6.18 -14.44 -2.10
C LYS A 30 -5.26 -14.22 -3.30
N VAL A 31 -5.29 -13.00 -3.85
CA VAL A 31 -4.57 -12.67 -5.09
C VAL A 31 -3.61 -11.50 -4.95
N SER A 32 -3.63 -10.80 -3.79
CA SER A 32 -2.74 -9.69 -3.50
C SER A 32 -1.47 -10.14 -2.80
N TYR A 33 -0.35 -9.54 -3.14
CA TYR A 33 0.94 -9.88 -2.54
C TYR A 33 1.91 -8.69 -2.53
N VAL A 34 2.91 -8.81 -1.67
CA VAL A 34 4.15 -8.03 -1.69
C VAL A 34 5.30 -9.02 -1.74
N GLN A 35 6.29 -8.76 -2.57
CA GLN A 35 7.49 -9.58 -2.72
C GLN A 35 8.72 -8.68 -2.68
N TYR A 36 9.77 -9.13 -2.01
CA TYR A 36 11.07 -8.51 -2.11
C TYR A 36 12.07 -9.45 -2.79
N ALA A 37 13.07 -8.87 -3.45
CA ALA A 37 14.21 -9.58 -4.00
C ALA A 37 15.51 -8.98 -3.48
N MET A 38 16.45 -9.85 -3.16
CA MET A 38 17.78 -9.52 -2.67
C MET A 38 18.83 -10.10 -3.60
N LYS A 39 19.94 -9.36 -3.77
CA LYS A 39 21.11 -9.82 -4.51
C LYS A 39 22.26 -10.16 -3.58
N HIS A 40 22.91 -11.27 -3.87
CA HIS A 40 24.13 -11.67 -3.19
C HIS A 40 25.12 -12.24 -4.24
N PRO A 41 26.43 -11.97 -4.14
CA PRO A 41 27.41 -12.44 -5.13
C PRO A 41 27.38 -13.96 -5.42
N MET A 42 26.92 -14.76 -4.45
CA MET A 42 26.83 -16.22 -4.63
C MET A 42 25.47 -16.67 -5.18
N HIS A 43 24.35 -16.00 -4.85
CA HIS A 43 23.01 -16.34 -5.34
C HIS A 43 22.00 -15.25 -4.99
N ASP A 44 21.06 -15.00 -5.86
CA ASP A 44 19.92 -14.14 -5.62
C ASP A 44 18.77 -14.94 -5.01
N TRP A 45 17.88 -14.26 -4.27
CA TRP A 45 16.64 -14.85 -3.79
C TRP A 45 15.52 -13.82 -3.70
N ASP A 46 14.33 -14.32 -3.59
CA ASP A 46 13.15 -13.52 -3.30
C ASP A 46 12.32 -14.14 -2.17
N ALA A 47 11.45 -13.34 -1.56
CA ALA A 47 10.47 -13.82 -0.61
C ALA A 47 9.15 -13.07 -0.80
N LYS A 48 8.06 -13.79 -0.64
CA LYS A 48 6.71 -13.30 -0.93
C LYS A 48 5.82 -13.36 0.31
N SER A 49 5.03 -12.32 0.51
CA SER A 49 3.96 -12.28 1.52
C SER A 49 2.60 -12.08 0.86
N THR A 50 1.63 -12.90 1.25
CA THR A 50 0.21 -12.75 0.94
C THR A 50 -0.60 -12.29 2.16
N ALA A 51 0.06 -12.11 3.33
CA ALA A 51 -0.57 -11.65 4.56
C ALA A 51 -0.62 -10.11 4.68
N ASN A 52 -0.50 -9.43 3.55
CA ASN A 52 -0.63 -7.97 3.52
C ASN A 52 -2.08 -7.55 3.79
N LYS A 53 -2.24 -6.39 4.43
CA LYS A 53 -3.51 -5.67 4.53
C LYS A 53 -3.34 -4.35 3.80
N CYS A 54 -4.03 -4.20 2.69
CA CYS A 54 -4.03 -2.98 1.89
C CYS A 54 -5.46 -2.44 1.80
N ILE A 55 -5.62 -1.15 2.13
CA ILE A 55 -6.90 -0.44 2.07
C ILE A 55 -6.71 0.80 1.22
N ILE A 56 -7.63 1.04 0.30
CA ILE A 56 -7.73 2.28 -0.46
C ILE A 56 -8.98 3.06 -0.07
N VAL A 57 -8.91 4.39 -0.19
CA VAL A 57 -10.07 5.27 -0.22
C VAL A 57 -10.38 5.54 -1.68
N TYR A 58 -11.50 5.01 -2.15
CA TYR A 58 -11.93 5.09 -3.53
C TYR A 58 -13.14 6.03 -3.67
N ASN A 59 -13.13 6.87 -4.68
CA ASN A 59 -14.20 7.78 -5.01
C ASN A 59 -14.95 7.24 -6.23
N ASP A 60 -16.17 6.76 -6.04
CA ASP A 60 -16.98 6.14 -7.09
C ASP A 60 -17.35 7.12 -8.23
N LYS A 61 -17.49 8.41 -7.92
CA LYS A 61 -17.87 9.42 -8.94
C LYS A 61 -16.74 9.76 -9.90
N THR A 62 -15.52 9.83 -9.36
CA THR A 62 -14.34 10.22 -10.15
C THR A 62 -13.48 9.03 -10.54
N SER A 63 -13.79 7.82 -10.04
CA SER A 63 -12.97 6.61 -10.17
C SER A 63 -11.55 6.80 -9.67
N ALA A 64 -11.34 7.75 -8.76
CA ALA A 64 -10.03 8.10 -8.22
C ALA A 64 -9.73 7.34 -6.92
N ILE A 65 -8.45 7.00 -6.74
CA ILE A 65 -7.91 6.55 -5.45
C ILE A 65 -7.37 7.78 -4.75
N GLU A 66 -7.92 8.11 -3.58
CA GLU A 66 -7.56 9.32 -2.84
C GLU A 66 -6.57 9.06 -1.70
N ALA A 67 -6.53 7.84 -1.20
CA ALA A 67 -5.57 7.42 -0.19
C ALA A 67 -5.31 5.92 -0.25
N VAL A 68 -4.17 5.51 0.25
CA VAL A 68 -3.77 4.11 0.40
C VAL A 68 -3.06 3.91 1.73
N ALA A 69 -3.32 2.77 2.37
CA ALA A 69 -2.58 2.29 3.52
C ALA A 69 -2.29 0.80 3.35
N VAL A 70 -1.03 0.41 3.59
CA VAL A 70 -0.57 -0.97 3.49
C VAL A 70 0.19 -1.34 4.76
N ILE A 71 -0.07 -2.53 5.29
CA ILE A 71 0.72 -3.14 6.37
C ILE A 71 1.07 -4.56 5.94
N VAL A 72 2.33 -4.95 6.11
CA VAL A 72 2.85 -6.29 5.83
C VAL A 72 3.61 -6.78 7.05
N PRO A 73 3.20 -7.88 7.69
CA PRO A 73 3.97 -8.47 8.79
C PRO A 73 5.31 -9.00 8.28
N VAL A 74 6.42 -8.64 8.92
CA VAL A 74 7.77 -9.10 8.53
C VAL A 74 7.84 -10.62 8.53
N LYS A 75 7.24 -11.27 9.52
CA LYS A 75 7.21 -12.74 9.66
C LYS A 75 6.42 -13.49 8.58
N SER A 76 5.71 -12.78 7.70
CA SER A 76 4.86 -13.40 6.69
C SER A 76 5.56 -13.58 5.33
N PHE A 77 6.76 -13.09 5.19
CA PHE A 77 7.55 -13.33 4.00
C PHE A 77 8.11 -14.75 4.00
N ASP A 78 7.90 -15.45 2.90
CA ASP A 78 8.34 -16.82 2.67
C ASP A 78 9.25 -16.84 1.43
N SER A 79 10.49 -17.26 1.62
CA SER A 79 11.50 -17.42 0.56
C SER A 79 11.65 -18.88 0.12
N GLY A 80 10.85 -19.80 0.65
CA GLY A 80 11.00 -21.23 0.46
C GLY A 80 12.19 -21.83 1.21
N ASN A 81 12.85 -21.07 2.09
CA ASN A 81 13.97 -21.54 2.91
C ASN A 81 13.83 -21.01 4.34
N SER A 82 13.44 -21.88 5.26
CA SER A 82 13.15 -21.52 6.65
C SER A 82 14.34 -20.94 7.41
N ASN A 83 15.58 -21.36 7.10
CA ASN A 83 16.78 -20.80 7.72
C ASN A 83 16.99 -19.35 7.28
N ARG A 84 16.79 -19.07 5.98
CA ARG A 84 16.86 -17.71 5.44
C ARG A 84 15.77 -16.83 6.06
N ASP A 85 14.55 -17.34 6.16
CA ASP A 85 13.44 -16.61 6.73
C ASP A 85 13.66 -16.30 8.20
N SER A 86 14.15 -17.26 8.99
CA SER A 86 14.53 -17.04 10.39
C SER A 86 15.63 -15.98 10.53
N HIS A 87 16.66 -16.06 9.70
CA HIS A 87 17.74 -15.06 9.71
C HIS A 87 17.25 -13.67 9.31
N ALA A 88 16.34 -13.57 8.36
CA ALA A 88 15.70 -12.28 8.01
C ALA A 88 14.93 -11.68 9.19
N LEU A 89 14.24 -12.50 9.99
CA LEU A 89 13.54 -12.03 11.20
C LEU A 89 14.51 -11.49 12.26
N GLU A 90 15.68 -12.10 12.41
CA GLU A 90 16.73 -11.65 13.32
C GLU A 90 17.34 -10.31 12.85
N VAL A 91 17.76 -10.23 11.58
CA VAL A 91 18.37 -9.03 10.98
C VAL A 91 17.41 -7.83 11.04
N LEU A 92 16.11 -8.08 10.84
CA LEU A 92 15.08 -7.06 10.85
C LEU A 92 14.51 -6.81 12.26
N GLU A 93 15.08 -7.41 13.31
CA GLU A 93 14.57 -7.29 14.69
C GLU A 93 13.03 -7.41 14.74
N ALA A 94 12.47 -8.46 14.11
CA ALA A 94 11.03 -8.57 13.84
C ALA A 94 10.16 -8.62 15.10
N LEU A 95 10.71 -8.93 16.27
CA LEU A 95 10.01 -8.82 17.55
C LEU A 95 9.81 -7.36 17.96
N LYS A 96 10.72 -6.48 17.62
CA LYS A 96 10.67 -5.05 17.93
C LYS A 96 9.97 -4.26 16.82
N PHE A 97 10.21 -4.65 15.56
CA PHE A 97 9.66 -4.02 14.36
C PHE A 97 8.85 -5.02 13.53
N PRO A 98 7.67 -5.46 14.02
CA PRO A 98 6.96 -6.59 13.45
C PRO A 98 6.33 -6.34 12.08
N ASN A 99 6.22 -5.09 11.65
CA ASN A 99 5.53 -4.72 10.43
C ASN A 99 6.32 -3.71 9.59
N VAL A 100 6.19 -3.86 8.28
CA VAL A 100 6.46 -2.80 7.30
C VAL A 100 5.14 -2.13 6.95
N SER A 101 5.11 -0.79 6.85
CA SER A 101 3.89 -0.08 6.48
C SER A 101 4.15 1.07 5.52
N PHE A 102 3.18 1.32 4.66
CA PHE A 102 3.17 2.47 3.76
C PHE A 102 1.81 3.18 3.83
N SER A 103 1.82 4.50 3.84
CA SER A 103 0.60 5.29 3.72
C SER A 103 0.82 6.50 2.82
N GLY A 104 -0.15 6.80 1.96
CA GLY A 104 -0.09 7.94 1.05
C GLY A 104 -1.48 8.47 0.74
N SER A 105 -1.59 9.80 0.63
CA SER A 105 -2.83 10.51 0.27
C SER A 105 -2.62 11.57 -0.82
N ASN A 106 -1.39 11.73 -1.29
CA ASN A 106 -1.08 12.55 -2.45
C ASN A 106 -0.88 11.62 -3.65
N ILE A 107 -1.97 11.38 -4.38
CA ILE A 107 -2.03 10.43 -5.50
C ILE A 107 -2.45 11.18 -6.74
N THR A 108 -1.65 11.08 -7.79
CA THR A 108 -1.98 11.59 -9.12
C THR A 108 -2.04 10.43 -10.10
N GLU A 109 -3.00 10.49 -11.03
CA GLU A 109 -3.19 9.47 -12.06
C GLU A 109 -3.12 10.11 -13.44
N THR A 110 -2.34 9.50 -14.33
CA THR A 110 -2.24 9.90 -15.73
C THR A 110 -2.19 8.63 -16.60
N ASN A 111 -3.19 8.43 -17.44
CA ASN A 111 -3.26 7.27 -18.35
C ASN A 111 -3.06 5.92 -17.65
N GLY A 112 -3.69 5.73 -16.48
CA GLY A 112 -3.56 4.51 -15.68
C GLY A 112 -2.23 4.34 -14.95
N GLN A 113 -1.35 5.34 -14.99
CA GLN A 113 -0.15 5.40 -14.17
C GLN A 113 -0.43 6.24 -12.93
N LEU A 114 -0.20 5.65 -11.77
CA LEU A 114 -0.31 6.31 -10.48
C LEU A 114 1.07 6.77 -10.02
N LEU A 115 1.12 8.00 -9.53
CA LEU A 115 2.23 8.52 -8.74
C LEU A 115 1.72 8.76 -7.33
N VAL A 116 2.25 8.01 -6.37
CA VAL A 116 1.82 8.05 -4.98
C VAL A 116 2.95 8.58 -4.11
N LYS A 117 2.76 9.74 -3.51
CA LYS A 117 3.68 10.27 -2.50
C LYS A 117 3.17 9.89 -1.11
N GLY A 118 4.03 9.28 -0.31
CA GLY A 118 3.65 8.75 0.98
C GLY A 118 4.85 8.48 1.89
N ASN A 119 4.58 7.87 3.02
CA ASN A 119 5.58 7.53 4.02
C ASN A 119 5.72 6.00 4.13
N LEU A 120 6.94 5.51 3.99
CA LEU A 120 7.30 4.12 4.24
C LEU A 120 7.94 4.02 5.61
N SER A 121 7.38 3.17 6.46
CA SER A 121 7.96 2.80 7.75
C SER A 121 8.51 1.38 7.66
N PHE A 122 9.82 1.26 7.85
CA PHE A 122 10.57 0.02 7.84
C PHE A 122 11.60 0.04 8.96
N HIS A 123 11.74 -1.03 9.72
CA HIS A 123 12.71 -1.18 10.81
C HIS A 123 12.69 0.01 11.80
N GLY A 124 11.50 0.52 12.15
CA GLY A 124 11.32 1.65 13.06
C GLY A 124 11.64 3.03 12.48
N VAL A 125 12.15 3.12 11.26
CA VAL A 125 12.45 4.37 10.56
C VAL A 125 11.36 4.68 9.55
N THR A 126 10.86 5.93 9.54
CA THR A 126 9.86 6.39 8.57
C THR A 126 10.47 7.43 7.64
N LYS A 127 10.36 7.18 6.33
CA LYS A 127 10.86 8.11 5.29
C LYS A 127 9.78 8.39 4.24
N PRO A 128 9.73 9.63 3.72
CA PRO A 128 8.90 9.93 2.56
C PRO A 128 9.47 9.23 1.32
N ILE A 129 8.59 8.60 0.56
CA ILE A 129 8.93 7.97 -0.72
C ILE A 129 7.88 8.29 -1.77
N GLU A 130 8.27 8.12 -3.03
CA GLU A 130 7.40 8.25 -4.19
C GLU A 130 7.31 6.91 -4.91
N LEU A 131 6.10 6.38 -5.04
CA LEU A 131 5.83 5.11 -5.70
C LEU A 131 5.16 5.34 -7.05
N LYS A 132 5.64 4.64 -8.07
CA LYS A 132 4.96 4.53 -9.37
C LYS A 132 4.27 3.18 -9.45
N ALA A 133 2.99 3.21 -9.85
CA ALA A 133 2.21 2.00 -10.00
C ALA A 133 1.31 2.07 -11.24
N LYS A 134 0.99 0.92 -11.82
CA LYS A 134 0.02 0.79 -12.90
C LYS A 134 -1.34 0.42 -12.31
N LYS A 135 -2.37 1.19 -12.66
CA LYS A 135 -3.77 0.90 -12.37
C LYS A 135 -4.40 0.27 -13.61
N THR A 136 -5.06 -0.86 -13.42
CA THR A 136 -5.85 -1.53 -14.45
C THR A 136 -7.24 -1.79 -13.90
N SER A 137 -8.28 -1.33 -14.60
CA SER A 137 -9.68 -1.54 -14.23
C SER A 137 -10.37 -2.42 -15.27
N ASN A 138 -11.17 -3.38 -14.81
CA ASN A 138 -12.00 -4.23 -15.66
C ASN A 138 -13.34 -4.50 -14.95
N GLY A 139 -14.40 -3.78 -15.35
CA GLY A 139 -15.68 -3.79 -14.65
C GLY A 139 -15.48 -3.35 -13.19
N ASN A 140 -15.95 -4.17 -12.25
CA ASN A 140 -15.81 -3.93 -10.81
C ASN A 140 -14.45 -4.38 -10.23
N SER A 141 -13.53 -4.86 -11.06
CA SER A 141 -12.21 -5.30 -10.64
C SER A 141 -11.18 -4.19 -10.88
N LEU A 142 -10.39 -3.90 -9.86
CA LEU A 142 -9.30 -2.93 -9.90
C LEU A 142 -8.01 -3.63 -9.48
N LYS A 143 -6.96 -3.53 -10.30
CA LYS A 143 -5.62 -4.07 -10.01
C LYS A 143 -4.59 -2.94 -10.01
N ILE A 144 -3.73 -2.92 -9.00
CA ILE A 144 -2.64 -1.96 -8.86
C ILE A 144 -1.34 -2.73 -8.68
N GLU A 145 -0.37 -2.47 -9.56
CA GLU A 145 0.92 -3.15 -9.57
C GLU A 145 2.06 -2.14 -9.65
N GLY A 146 3.13 -2.40 -8.92
CA GLY A 146 4.28 -1.51 -8.94
C GLY A 146 5.56 -2.20 -8.50
N LYS A 147 6.67 -1.51 -8.78
CA LYS A 147 8.02 -1.90 -8.36
C LYS A 147 8.75 -0.67 -7.86
N PHE A 148 9.57 -0.84 -6.83
CA PHE A 148 10.44 0.19 -6.29
C PHE A 148 11.60 -0.44 -5.53
N ASP A 149 12.64 0.34 -5.33
CA ASP A 149 13.82 -0.09 -4.58
C ASP A 149 13.94 0.77 -3.31
N ILE A 150 14.48 0.17 -2.25
CA ILE A 150 14.92 0.86 -1.05
C ILE A 150 16.35 0.48 -0.72
N ASN A 151 17.08 1.36 -0.02
CA ASN A 151 18.38 1.03 0.56
C ASN A 151 18.18 0.66 2.04
N MET A 152 18.68 -0.51 2.46
CA MET A 152 18.56 -1.02 3.84
C MET A 152 19.17 -0.05 4.86
N LYS A 153 20.33 0.53 4.54
CA LYS A 153 21.03 1.47 5.43
C LYS A 153 20.23 2.74 5.68
N ASP A 154 19.39 3.14 4.74
CA ASP A 154 18.48 4.28 4.93
C ASP A 154 17.48 4.07 6.07
N TYR A 155 17.26 2.82 6.45
CA TYR A 155 16.35 2.40 7.51
C TYR A 155 17.08 1.77 8.70
N GLY A 156 18.41 1.98 8.79
CA GLY A 156 19.22 1.48 9.90
C GLY A 156 19.41 -0.05 9.91
N VAL A 157 19.25 -0.71 8.76
CA VAL A 157 19.47 -2.15 8.62
C VAL A 157 20.82 -2.37 7.95
N GLU A 158 21.72 -3.10 8.63
CA GLU A 158 22.97 -3.52 8.03
C GLU A 158 22.74 -4.72 7.09
N PRO A 159 23.27 -4.67 5.86
CA PRO A 159 23.17 -5.79 4.93
C PRO A 159 23.74 -7.07 5.55
N PRO A 160 22.98 -8.17 5.62
CA PRO A 160 23.45 -9.42 6.17
C PRO A 160 24.57 -10.00 5.32
N GLY A 161 25.48 -10.74 5.97
CA GLY A 161 26.60 -11.38 5.30
C GLY A 161 26.64 -12.87 5.56
N LEU A 162 27.18 -13.61 4.59
CA LEU A 162 27.49 -15.02 4.70
C LEU A 162 28.97 -15.22 4.35
N MET A 163 29.74 -15.87 5.23
CA MET A 163 31.18 -16.14 5.03
C MET A 163 32.00 -14.88 4.68
N GLY A 164 31.68 -13.74 5.31
CA GLY A 164 32.38 -12.47 5.07
C GLY A 164 31.94 -11.71 3.81
N VAL A 165 31.02 -12.26 3.02
CA VAL A 165 30.43 -11.60 1.84
C VAL A 165 29.06 -11.05 2.19
N ARG A 166 28.85 -9.75 1.98
CA ARG A 166 27.56 -9.09 2.28
C ARG A 166 26.63 -9.10 1.07
N THR A 167 25.33 -9.08 1.34
CA THR A 167 24.33 -8.82 0.31
C THR A 167 24.45 -7.40 -0.23
N ASP A 168 23.81 -7.14 -1.36
CA ASP A 168 23.56 -5.76 -1.81
C ASP A 168 22.79 -4.99 -0.72
N GLU A 169 23.03 -3.71 -0.60
CA GLU A 169 22.29 -2.81 0.29
C GLU A 169 20.86 -2.56 -0.20
N LYS A 170 20.63 -2.84 -1.47
CA LYS A 170 19.36 -2.59 -2.14
C LYS A 170 18.40 -3.75 -2.00
N ILE A 171 17.18 -3.46 -1.56
CA ILE A 171 16.04 -4.36 -1.62
C ILE A 171 15.15 -3.90 -2.78
N SER A 172 14.90 -4.79 -3.74
CA SER A 172 13.92 -4.55 -4.79
C SER A 172 12.57 -5.10 -4.39
N LEU A 173 11.53 -4.27 -4.38
CA LEU A 173 10.18 -4.66 -4.01
C LEU A 173 9.26 -4.62 -5.23
N ASN A 174 8.36 -5.58 -5.31
CA ASN A 174 7.21 -5.55 -6.20
C ASN A 174 5.94 -5.89 -5.45
N PHE A 175 4.83 -5.38 -5.93
CA PHE A 175 3.52 -5.65 -5.33
C PHE A 175 2.44 -5.74 -6.40
N SER A 176 1.40 -6.49 -6.08
CA SER A 176 0.17 -6.56 -6.84
C SER A 176 -1.00 -6.57 -5.85
N MET A 177 -1.90 -5.60 -5.97
CA MET A 177 -3.07 -5.44 -5.11
C MET A 177 -4.32 -5.46 -5.97
N ALA A 178 -5.24 -6.38 -5.69
CA ALA A 178 -6.52 -6.50 -6.38
C ALA A 178 -7.66 -6.08 -5.46
N PHE A 179 -8.63 -5.35 -6.00
CA PHE A 179 -9.80 -4.85 -5.27
C PHE A 179 -11.07 -5.15 -6.05
N ASN A 180 -12.16 -5.41 -5.33
CA ASN A 180 -13.51 -5.47 -5.86
C ASN A 180 -14.23 -4.16 -5.48
N LEU A 181 -14.61 -3.36 -6.49
CA LEU A 181 -15.22 -2.02 -6.34
C LEU A 181 -16.70 -2.10 -5.96
#